data_9f2302f1637115b05be7e0b91a5ecf8b
#
_entry.id   9f2302f1637115b05be7e0b91a5ecf8b
#
_cell.length_a   1.000
_cell.length_b   1.000
_cell.length_c   1.000
_cell.angle_alpha   90.00
_cell.angle_beta   90.00
_cell.angle_gamma   90.00
#
_symmetry.space_group_name_H-M   'P 1'
#
loop_
_entity.id
_entity.type
_entity.pdbx_description
1 polymer ?
#
loop_
_entity_poly.entity_id
_entity_poly.type
_entity_poly.pdbx_seq_one_letter_code
_entity_poly.pdbx_strand_id
1 'polypeptide(L)'
;MPVAARTPITQRLEQQILLLDGAYGTLFQSLDLTEADCRGALLAEHVTDIKGNHDALCLTRPEVVADAHRRYLRAGADVVKTNSFSATRLGQSEYRLEDRVVELNAAAARIARA
;
A
#
# COMPACT_ATOMS: atom_id res chain seq x y z
N MET A 1 22.56 -6.70 12.24
CA MET A 1 22.39 -8.07 11.69
C MET A 1 22.40 -8.02 10.19
N PRO A 2 23.22 -8.83 9.53
CA PRO A 2 23.15 -8.93 8.08
C PRO A 2 21.77 -9.48 7.71
N VAL A 3 21.08 -8.80 6.79
CA VAL A 3 19.86 -9.33 6.19
C VAL A 3 20.25 -10.60 5.43
N ALA A 4 19.64 -11.73 5.78
CA ALA A 4 19.87 -12.97 5.05
C ALA A 4 19.66 -12.72 3.55
N ALA A 5 20.57 -13.22 2.72
CA ALA A 5 20.45 -13.06 1.27
C ALA A 5 19.09 -13.64 0.82
N ARG A 6 18.24 -12.78 0.28
CA ARG A 6 16.91 -13.22 -0.23
C ARG A 6 17.15 -14.02 -1.51
N THR A 7 16.54 -15.19 -1.58
CA THR A 7 16.56 -15.99 -2.81
C THR A 7 15.90 -15.21 -3.94
N PRO A 8 16.53 -15.06 -5.11
CA PRO A 8 15.93 -14.38 -6.25
C PRO A 8 14.58 -15.02 -6.63
N ILE A 9 13.60 -14.18 -7.01
CA ILE A 9 12.27 -14.66 -7.38
C ILE A 9 12.31 -15.65 -8.55
N THR A 10 13.20 -15.42 -9.51
CA THR A 10 13.38 -16.32 -10.66
C THR A 10 13.76 -17.72 -10.21
N GLN A 11 14.68 -17.85 -9.27
CA GLN A 11 15.10 -19.13 -8.73
C GLN A 11 13.97 -19.83 -7.96
N ARG A 12 13.17 -19.08 -7.23
CA ARG A 12 12.01 -19.64 -6.51
C ARG A 12 10.95 -20.15 -7.48
N LEU A 13 10.71 -19.43 -8.58
CA LEU A 13 9.75 -19.82 -9.62
C LEU A 13 10.12 -21.12 -10.34
N GLU A 14 11.40 -21.46 -10.38
CA GLU A 14 11.87 -22.74 -10.94
C GLU A 14 11.50 -23.94 -10.05
N GLN A 15 11.28 -23.70 -8.76
CA GLN A 15 11.08 -24.75 -7.76
C GLN A 15 9.63 -24.90 -7.32
N GLN A 16 8.82 -23.84 -7.43
CA GLN A 16 7.44 -23.83 -6.91
C GLN A 16 6.58 -22.79 -7.60
N ILE A 17 5.27 -22.96 -7.50
CA ILE A 17 4.29 -21.94 -7.86
C ILE A 17 4.24 -20.93 -6.72
N LEU A 18 4.41 -19.64 -7.04
CA LEU A 18 4.29 -18.56 -6.08
C LEU A 18 2.87 -17.98 -6.10
N LEU A 19 2.32 -17.74 -4.92
CA LEU A 19 1.01 -17.15 -4.77
C LEU A 19 1.14 -15.65 -4.59
N LEU A 20 0.48 -14.90 -5.47
CA LEU A 20 0.35 -13.45 -5.34
C LEU A 20 -0.81 -13.13 -4.40
N ASP A 21 -0.73 -11.99 -3.72
CA ASP A 21 -1.84 -11.48 -2.94
C ASP A 21 -3.04 -11.11 -3.84
N GLY A 22 -4.14 -10.66 -3.21
CA GLY A 22 -5.38 -10.32 -3.89
C GLY A 22 -5.78 -8.86 -3.73
N ALA A 23 -7.09 -8.63 -3.62
CA ALA A 23 -7.67 -7.30 -3.55
C ALA A 23 -7.38 -6.59 -2.22
N TYR A 24 -7.04 -5.32 -2.30
CA TYR A 24 -6.83 -4.45 -1.14
C TYR A 24 -8.00 -3.49 -0.92
N GLY A 25 -8.64 -3.03 -1.99
CA GLY A 25 -9.73 -2.06 -1.92
C GLY A 25 -10.87 -2.51 -1.02
N THR A 26 -11.36 -3.73 -1.18
CA THR A 26 -12.42 -4.29 -0.36
C THR A 26 -12.00 -4.46 1.10
N LEU A 27 -10.74 -4.81 1.33
CA LEU A 27 -10.19 -4.94 2.68
C LEU A 27 -10.16 -3.59 3.38
N PHE A 28 -9.69 -2.52 2.72
CA PHE A 28 -9.71 -1.18 3.27
C PHE A 28 -11.14 -0.66 3.50
N GLN A 29 -12.05 -0.93 2.58
CA GLN A 29 -13.47 -0.59 2.74
C GLN A 29 -14.09 -1.25 3.97
N SER A 30 -13.72 -2.49 4.26
CA SER A 30 -14.24 -3.22 5.42
C SER A 30 -13.83 -2.61 6.77
N LEU A 31 -12.79 -1.78 6.79
CA LEU A 31 -12.34 -1.09 8.01
C LEU A 31 -13.19 0.13 8.34
N ASP A 32 -14.04 0.56 7.42
CA ASP A 32 -14.97 1.68 7.59
C ASP A 32 -14.30 2.96 8.12
N LEU A 33 -13.16 3.30 7.52
CA LEU A 33 -12.40 4.50 7.89
C LEU A 33 -13.19 5.76 7.52
N THR A 34 -13.26 6.70 8.46
CA THR A 34 -13.87 8.01 8.22
C THR A 34 -12.96 8.90 7.37
N GLU A 35 -13.49 10.02 6.86
CA GLU A 35 -12.65 11.01 6.16
C GLU A 35 -11.50 11.49 7.07
N ALA A 36 -11.79 11.75 8.34
CA ALA A 36 -10.76 12.15 9.31
C ALA A 36 -9.68 11.08 9.50
N ASP A 37 -10.08 9.81 9.55
CA ASP A 37 -9.15 8.68 9.65
C ASP A 37 -8.25 8.62 8.41
N CYS A 38 -8.82 8.78 7.22
CA CYS A 38 -8.07 8.75 5.97
C CYS A 38 -7.08 9.91 5.84
N ARG A 39 -7.44 11.08 6.34
CA ARG A 39 -6.56 12.26 6.34
C ARG A 39 -5.39 12.11 7.30
N GLY A 40 -5.63 11.52 8.47
CA GLY A 40 -4.65 11.50 9.55
C GLY A 40 -4.21 12.90 9.92
N ALA A 41 -3.04 13.02 10.54
CA ALA A 41 -2.46 14.32 10.88
C ALA A 41 -1.89 15.03 9.64
N LEU A 42 -1.33 14.27 8.71
CA LEU A 42 -0.63 14.82 7.53
C LEU A 42 -1.54 15.64 6.61
N LEU A 43 -2.76 15.16 6.38
CA LEU A 43 -3.71 15.76 5.44
C LEU A 43 -4.93 16.37 6.12
N ALA A 44 -4.84 16.67 7.42
CA ALA A 44 -5.95 17.22 8.20
C ALA A 44 -6.54 18.49 7.57
N GLU A 45 -5.69 19.34 7.03
CA GLU A 45 -6.07 20.63 6.40
C GLU A 45 -6.13 20.56 4.87
N HIS A 46 -6.10 19.37 4.29
CA HIS A 46 -6.13 19.22 2.83
C HIS A 46 -7.47 19.72 2.26
N VAL A 47 -7.40 20.38 1.10
CA VAL A 47 -8.54 21.10 0.50
C VAL A 47 -9.62 20.19 -0.09
N THR A 48 -9.27 18.96 -0.41
CA THR A 48 -10.15 17.98 -1.07
C THR A 48 -10.34 16.76 -0.19
N ASP A 49 -11.54 16.18 -0.17
CA ASP A 49 -11.79 14.92 0.50
C ASP A 49 -10.97 13.80 -0.13
N ILE A 50 -10.42 12.93 0.70
CA ILE A 50 -9.52 11.86 0.28
C ILE A 50 -10.03 10.46 0.61
N LYS A 51 -11.19 10.34 1.26
CA LYS A 51 -11.81 9.04 1.53
C LYS A 51 -12.04 8.29 0.21
N GLY A 52 -11.57 7.05 0.15
CA GLY A 52 -11.58 6.25 -1.08
C GLY A 52 -10.25 6.27 -1.84
N ASN A 53 -9.35 7.20 -1.52
CA ASN A 53 -7.99 7.18 -2.04
C ASN A 53 -7.13 6.26 -1.20
N HIS A 54 -7.14 4.96 -1.53
CA HIS A 54 -6.42 3.95 -0.75
C HIS A 54 -4.90 4.12 -0.82
N ASP A 55 -4.38 4.65 -1.91
CA ASP A 55 -2.95 4.90 -2.08
C ASP A 55 -2.43 5.90 -1.04
N ALA A 56 -3.23 6.92 -0.72
CA ALA A 56 -2.89 7.93 0.28
C ALA A 56 -2.70 7.35 1.68
N LEU A 57 -3.29 6.19 1.97
CA LEU A 57 -3.11 5.50 3.25
C LEU A 57 -1.64 5.12 3.51
N CYS A 58 -0.83 4.98 2.46
CA CYS A 58 0.60 4.76 2.62
C CYS A 58 1.31 5.90 3.36
N LEU A 59 0.77 7.12 3.29
CA LEU A 59 1.28 8.29 4.00
C LEU A 59 0.54 8.55 5.31
N THR A 60 -0.77 8.38 5.32
CA THR A 60 -1.62 8.78 6.44
C THR A 60 -1.86 7.68 7.46
N ARG A 61 -1.93 6.43 7.00
CA ARG A 61 -2.20 5.24 7.83
C ARG A 61 -1.31 4.07 7.40
N PRO A 62 0.02 4.21 7.45
CA PRO A 62 0.93 3.15 6.99
C PRO A 62 0.73 1.82 7.72
N GLU A 63 0.31 1.86 8.99
CA GLU A 63 0.02 0.67 9.79
C GLU A 63 -1.14 -0.16 9.22
N VAL A 64 -2.13 0.50 8.63
CA VAL A 64 -3.28 -0.16 7.99
C VAL A 64 -2.83 -0.91 6.75
N VAL A 65 -1.98 -0.29 5.95
CA VAL A 65 -1.42 -0.91 4.74
C VAL A 65 -0.50 -2.09 5.10
N ALA A 66 0.37 -1.90 6.08
CA ALA A 66 1.25 -2.96 6.57
C ALA A 66 0.46 -4.16 7.09
N ASP A 67 -0.63 -3.92 7.83
CA ASP A 67 -1.50 -4.99 8.33
C ASP A 67 -2.16 -5.75 7.19
N ALA A 68 -2.61 -5.05 6.15
CA ALA A 68 -3.18 -5.69 4.96
C ALA A 68 -2.17 -6.63 4.29
N HIS A 69 -0.92 -6.21 4.12
CA HIS A 69 0.14 -7.07 3.61
C HIS A 69 0.35 -8.31 4.49
N ARG A 70 0.40 -8.11 5.81
CA ARG A 70 0.58 -9.22 6.75
C ARG A 70 -0.56 -10.23 6.69
N ARG A 71 -1.80 -9.78 6.52
CA ARG A 71 -2.96 -10.67 6.38
C ARG A 71 -2.81 -11.60 5.18
N TYR A 72 -2.40 -11.06 4.03
CA TYR A 72 -2.15 -11.89 2.85
C TYR A 72 -0.99 -12.85 3.04
N LEU A 73 0.11 -12.40 3.64
CA LEU A 73 1.26 -13.26 3.90
C LEU A 73 0.92 -14.40 4.87
N ARG A 74 0.15 -14.12 5.93
CA ARG A 74 -0.33 -15.12 6.88
C ARG A 74 -1.29 -16.12 6.24
N ALA A 75 -2.06 -15.69 5.25
CA ALA A 75 -2.97 -16.56 4.50
C ALA A 75 -2.25 -17.44 3.48
N GLY A 76 -0.96 -17.22 3.25
CA GLY A 76 -0.13 -18.07 2.38
C GLY A 76 0.39 -17.38 1.12
N ALA A 77 0.18 -16.08 0.94
CA ALA A 77 0.77 -15.36 -0.19
C ALA A 77 2.30 -15.35 -0.07
N ASP A 78 2.97 -15.57 -1.18
CA ASP A 78 4.43 -15.51 -1.29
C ASP A 78 4.91 -14.12 -1.73
N VAL A 79 4.07 -13.39 -2.45
CA VAL A 79 4.38 -12.10 -3.05
C VAL A 79 3.25 -11.13 -2.75
N VAL A 80 3.59 -9.92 -2.31
CA VAL A 80 2.63 -8.83 -2.12
C VAL A 80 2.94 -7.70 -3.09
N LYS A 81 1.87 -7.10 -3.64
CA LYS A 81 1.95 -5.89 -4.45
C LYS A 81 2.05 -4.66 -3.56
N THR A 82 2.77 -3.64 -3.99
CA THR A 82 2.73 -2.34 -3.32
C THR A 82 1.33 -1.74 -3.41
N ASN A 83 0.92 -1.00 -2.39
CA ASN A 83 -0.36 -0.28 -2.40
C ASN A 83 -0.23 1.04 -3.17
N SER A 84 -0.07 0.94 -4.49
CA SER A 84 0.24 2.07 -5.36
C SER A 84 -0.47 2.02 -6.72
N PHE A 85 -1.65 1.40 -6.77
CA PHE A 85 -2.40 1.20 -8.01
C PHE A 85 -2.72 2.51 -8.74
N SER A 86 -3.09 3.55 -8.02
CA SER A 86 -3.42 4.87 -8.57
C SER A 86 -2.39 5.95 -8.18
N ALA A 87 -1.19 5.55 -7.79
CA ALA A 87 -0.13 6.47 -7.37
C ALA A 87 0.60 7.10 -8.56
N THR A 88 -0.16 7.68 -9.47
CA THR A 88 0.31 8.44 -10.63
C THR A 88 -0.17 9.88 -10.52
N ARG A 89 0.49 10.79 -11.23
CA ARG A 89 0.06 12.21 -11.24
C ARG A 89 -1.41 12.32 -11.68
N LEU A 90 -1.79 11.60 -12.72
CA LEU A 90 -3.17 11.60 -13.22
C LEU A 90 -4.15 11.04 -12.17
N GLY A 91 -3.85 9.86 -11.63
CA GLY A 91 -4.70 9.23 -10.62
C GLY A 91 -4.87 10.05 -9.36
N GLN A 92 -3.84 10.78 -8.92
CA GLN A 92 -3.89 11.59 -7.72
C GLN A 92 -4.41 13.00 -7.94
N SER A 93 -4.55 13.45 -9.20
CA SER A 93 -5.02 14.80 -9.51
C SER A 93 -6.46 15.04 -9.03
N GLU A 94 -7.33 14.03 -9.03
CA GLU A 94 -8.69 14.13 -8.49
C GLU A 94 -8.71 14.51 -7.02
N TYR A 95 -7.67 14.11 -6.28
CA TYR A 95 -7.55 14.38 -4.85
C TYR A 95 -6.58 15.52 -4.56
N ARG A 96 -6.08 16.19 -5.60
CA ARG A 96 -5.07 17.27 -5.50
C ARG A 96 -3.82 16.83 -4.74
N LEU A 97 -3.40 15.59 -4.98
CA LEU A 97 -2.19 14.99 -4.41
C LEU A 97 -1.14 14.64 -5.45
N GLU A 98 -1.26 15.19 -6.66
CA GLU A 98 -0.34 14.92 -7.78
C GLU A 98 1.13 15.27 -7.45
N ASP A 99 1.36 16.21 -6.57
CA ASP A 99 2.72 16.60 -6.15
C ASP A 99 3.32 15.66 -5.11
N ARG A 100 2.53 14.76 -4.54
CA ARG A 100 2.98 13.77 -3.56
C ARG A 100 3.21 12.37 -4.14
N VAL A 101 3.18 12.23 -5.45
CA VAL A 101 3.27 10.92 -6.12
C VAL A 101 4.58 10.21 -5.81
N VAL A 102 5.71 10.91 -5.79
CA VAL A 102 7.00 10.32 -5.44
C VAL A 102 6.99 9.80 -4.00
N GLU A 103 6.48 10.59 -3.07
CA GLU A 103 6.31 10.21 -1.66
C GLU A 103 5.43 8.98 -1.50
N LEU A 104 4.28 8.96 -2.19
CA LEU A 104 3.32 7.85 -2.15
C LEU A 104 3.97 6.55 -2.61
N ASN A 105 4.63 6.56 -3.75
CA ASN A 105 5.29 5.36 -4.28
C ASN A 105 6.43 4.89 -3.39
N ALA A 106 7.25 5.81 -2.88
CA ALA A 106 8.34 5.47 -1.97
C ALA A 106 7.80 4.85 -0.67
N ALA A 107 6.74 5.43 -0.10
CA ALA A 107 6.09 4.90 1.09
C ALA A 107 5.51 3.51 0.85
N ALA A 108 4.79 3.33 -0.26
CA ALA A 108 4.19 2.05 -0.63
C ALA A 108 5.25 0.94 -0.73
N ALA A 109 6.38 1.23 -1.36
CA ALA A 109 7.48 0.29 -1.49
C ALA A 109 8.12 -0.05 -0.14
N ARG A 110 8.34 0.96 0.70
CA ARG A 110 8.91 0.74 2.06
C ARG A 110 8.01 -0.14 2.91
N ILE A 111 6.70 0.11 2.89
CA ILE A 111 5.72 -0.66 3.67
C ILE A 111 5.69 -2.11 3.22
N ALA A 112 5.64 -2.35 1.92
CA ALA A 112 5.62 -3.70 1.37
C ALA A 112 6.90 -4.48 1.69
N ARG A 113 8.03 -3.78 1.77
CA ARG A 113 9.34 -4.40 2.02
C ARG A 113 9.61 -4.70 3.50
N ALA A 114 9.01 -3.95 4.37
CA ALA A 114 9.16 -4.17 5.81
C ALA A 114 8.40 -5.42 6.27
#